data_fd0f2f095fc993c7087b754d5f34c701
#
_entry.id   fd0f2f095fc993c7087b754d5f34c701
#
_cell.length_a   1.000
_cell.length_b   1.000
_cell.length_c   1.000
_cell.angle_alpha   90.00
_cell.angle_beta   90.00
_cell.angle_gamma   90.00
#
_symmetry.space_group_name_H-M   'P 1'
#
loop_
_entity.id
_entity.type
_entity.pdbx_description
1 polymer ?
#
loop_
_entity_poly.entity_id
_entity_poly.type
_entity_poly.pdbx_seq_one_letter_code
_entity_poly.pdbx_strand_id
1 'polypeptide(L)'
;MKLTLPSPDVPLKIGTRGSPLALAQAYETRQRLCQAFDLDESAFEIIVNKTTGDKVLDRPLKEIGGKGLFTREIEEDMLSGKIDIAVHSMKDMPVLQPVGLLLDTYLPREDVRDAFVSHSFEGISDLPAGTLVGTSSLRRKAQLQNKRPDLTVVEFRGNVQTRLKKLEDGVASCTFLAMAGLNRLDMTHVAKSAVAVEDMLPAVAQGAIGIERREN
;
A
#
# COMPACT_ATOMS: atom_id res chain seq x y z
N MET A 1 15.72 20.85 23.92
CA MET A 1 16.64 20.04 23.07
C MET A 1 16.84 20.75 21.75
N LYS A 2 18.08 21.00 21.28
CA LYS A 2 18.31 21.61 19.97
C LYS A 2 18.05 20.52 18.93
N LEU A 3 17.09 20.73 18.03
CA LEU A 3 16.83 19.81 16.92
C LEU A 3 18.09 19.80 16.03
N THR A 4 18.73 18.64 15.91
CA THR A 4 19.83 18.47 14.96
C THR A 4 19.23 17.97 13.65
N LEU A 5 19.30 18.78 12.60
CA LEU A 5 18.82 18.36 11.27
C LEU A 5 19.77 17.32 10.65
N PRO A 6 19.26 16.41 9.85
CA PRO A 6 20.09 15.45 9.12
C PRO A 6 20.97 16.17 8.09
N SER A 7 22.09 15.54 7.74
CA SER A 7 23.06 16.04 6.76
C SER A 7 23.59 14.90 5.90
N PRO A 8 24.30 15.18 4.79
CA PRO A 8 24.91 14.11 3.99
C PRO A 8 25.86 13.19 4.76
N ASP A 9 26.54 13.72 5.80
CA ASP A 9 27.46 12.94 6.64
C ASP A 9 26.69 12.09 7.68
N VAL A 10 25.49 12.54 8.09
CA VAL A 10 24.62 11.86 9.04
C VAL A 10 23.19 11.89 8.50
N PRO A 11 22.86 11.08 7.49
CA PRO A 11 21.55 11.11 6.86
C PRO A 11 20.48 10.50 7.76
N LEU A 12 19.24 11.02 7.66
CA LEU A 12 18.07 10.39 8.26
C LEU A 12 17.71 9.15 7.42
N LYS A 13 17.63 8.00 8.07
CA LYS A 13 17.37 6.71 7.44
C LYS A 13 15.86 6.41 7.42
N ILE A 14 15.30 6.35 6.22
CA ILE A 14 13.88 6.11 5.97
C ILE A 14 13.68 4.66 5.56
N GLY A 15 13.11 3.84 6.44
CA GLY A 15 12.78 2.45 6.18
C GLY A 15 11.50 2.29 5.36
N THR A 16 11.50 1.38 4.39
CA THR A 16 10.34 1.05 3.57
C THR A 16 10.44 -0.34 2.97
N ARG A 17 9.34 -0.86 2.42
CA ARG A 17 9.34 -2.10 1.63
C ARG A 17 9.90 -1.86 0.22
N GLY A 18 10.32 -2.95 -0.46
CA GLY A 18 10.91 -2.88 -1.80
C GLY A 18 9.90 -2.85 -2.95
N SER A 19 8.58 -2.79 -2.72
CA SER A 19 7.61 -2.70 -3.82
C SER A 19 7.64 -1.30 -4.46
N PRO A 20 7.36 -1.17 -5.79
CA PRO A 20 7.35 0.13 -6.45
C PRO A 20 6.48 1.17 -5.74
N LEU A 21 5.30 0.77 -5.24
CA LEU A 21 4.41 1.68 -4.50
C LEU A 21 5.01 2.10 -3.15
N ALA A 22 5.65 1.19 -2.41
CA ALA A 22 6.27 1.52 -1.13
C ALA A 22 7.47 2.48 -1.33
N LEU A 23 8.26 2.27 -2.37
CA LEU A 23 9.34 3.19 -2.75
C LEU A 23 8.80 4.56 -3.14
N ALA A 24 7.73 4.64 -3.94
CA ALA A 24 7.09 5.92 -4.30
C ALA A 24 6.62 6.67 -3.05
N GLN A 25 6.06 5.99 -2.05
CA GLN A 25 5.65 6.58 -0.77
C GLN A 25 6.84 7.09 0.06
N ALA A 26 7.94 6.34 0.08
CA ALA A 26 9.16 6.76 0.76
C ALA A 26 9.80 7.99 0.08
N TYR A 27 9.84 8.02 -1.25
CA TYR A 27 10.32 9.19 -2.00
C TYR A 27 9.41 10.41 -1.83
N GLU A 28 8.08 10.25 -1.80
CA GLU A 28 7.16 11.33 -1.47
C GLU A 28 7.45 11.89 -0.08
N THR A 29 7.69 11.02 0.90
CA THR A 29 8.05 11.43 2.27
C THR A 29 9.35 12.20 2.30
N ARG A 30 10.41 11.68 1.65
CA ARG A 30 11.71 12.36 1.53
C ARG A 30 11.56 13.75 0.90
N GLN A 31 10.86 13.85 -0.22
CA GLN A 31 10.65 15.12 -0.91
C GLN A 31 9.95 16.16 -0.02
N ARG A 32 8.94 15.75 0.75
CA ARG A 32 8.25 16.63 1.70
C ARG A 32 9.16 17.08 2.84
N LEU A 33 10.03 16.21 3.34
CA LEU A 33 11.02 16.57 4.35
C LEU A 33 12.07 17.54 3.79
N CYS A 34 12.57 17.32 2.57
CA CYS A 34 13.46 18.26 1.87
C CYS A 34 12.83 19.65 1.78
N GLN A 35 11.58 19.73 1.34
CA GLN A 35 10.85 21.00 1.20
C GLN A 35 10.58 21.68 2.55
N ALA A 36 10.22 20.92 3.57
CA ALA A 36 9.85 21.45 4.87
C ALA A 36 11.03 22.03 5.66
N PHE A 37 12.23 21.47 5.46
CA PHE A 37 13.43 21.82 6.22
C PHE A 37 14.53 22.47 5.36
N ASP A 38 14.26 22.72 4.08
CA ASP A 38 15.24 23.25 3.12
C ASP A 38 16.52 22.41 3.08
N LEU A 39 16.36 21.09 2.93
CA LEU A 39 17.45 20.12 2.91
C LEU A 39 17.56 19.47 1.53
N ASP A 40 18.81 19.11 1.16
CA ASP A 40 19.09 18.31 -0.03
C ASP A 40 18.67 16.83 0.18
N GLU A 41 18.39 16.12 -0.89
CA GLU A 41 18.03 14.69 -0.86
C GLU A 41 19.11 13.81 -0.23
N SER A 42 20.39 14.23 -0.32
CA SER A 42 21.53 13.52 0.28
C SER A 42 21.52 13.51 1.82
N ALA A 43 20.69 14.37 2.45
CA ALA A 43 20.45 14.32 3.89
C ALA A 43 19.53 13.13 4.31
N PHE A 44 19.05 12.32 3.36
CA PHE A 44 18.12 11.22 3.59
C PHE A 44 18.58 9.95 2.88
N GLU A 45 18.54 8.83 3.57
CA GLU A 45 18.86 7.50 3.02
C GLU A 45 17.62 6.61 3.02
N ILE A 46 17.25 6.04 1.86
CA ILE A 46 16.14 5.08 1.77
C ILE A 46 16.67 3.67 2.01
N ILE A 47 16.20 3.03 3.07
CA ILE A 47 16.56 1.66 3.46
C ILE A 47 15.43 0.71 3.09
N VAL A 48 15.72 -0.23 2.17
CA VAL A 48 14.74 -1.20 1.69
C VAL A 48 14.76 -2.46 2.55
N ASN A 49 13.66 -2.72 3.25
CA ASN A 49 13.45 -3.91 4.06
C ASN A 49 12.68 -4.99 3.29
N LYS A 50 13.17 -6.23 3.32
CA LYS A 50 12.47 -7.39 2.76
C LYS A 50 11.61 -8.03 3.84
N THR A 51 10.29 -7.87 3.74
CA THR A 51 9.36 -8.40 4.73
C THR A 51 8.94 -9.85 4.43
N THR A 52 8.48 -10.56 5.46
CA THR A 52 7.92 -11.92 5.33
C THR A 52 6.73 -11.95 4.37
N GLY A 53 5.87 -10.93 4.41
CA GLY A 53 4.72 -10.82 3.48
C GLY A 53 5.11 -10.65 2.01
N ASP A 54 6.30 -10.11 1.73
CA ASP A 54 6.84 -10.00 0.36
C ASP A 54 7.43 -11.32 -0.15
N LYS A 55 7.93 -12.18 0.76
CA LYS A 55 8.56 -13.46 0.42
C LYS A 55 7.55 -14.58 0.14
N VAL A 56 6.41 -14.59 0.86
CA VAL A 56 5.42 -15.67 0.77
C VAL A 56 4.29 -15.28 -0.19
N LEU A 57 4.33 -15.79 -1.40
CA LEU A 57 3.34 -15.51 -2.47
C LEU A 57 2.47 -16.72 -2.83
N ASP A 58 2.78 -17.91 -2.31
CA ASP A 58 2.21 -19.20 -2.70
C ASP A 58 0.90 -19.57 -1.98
N ARG A 59 0.56 -18.91 -0.87
CA ARG A 59 -0.62 -19.22 -0.06
C ARG A 59 -1.33 -17.95 0.45
N PRO A 60 -2.65 -18.02 0.80
CA PRO A 60 -3.42 -16.89 1.33
C PRO A 60 -2.80 -16.31 2.62
N LEU A 61 -2.80 -14.97 2.77
CA LEU A 61 -2.24 -14.29 3.96
C LEU A 61 -2.84 -14.78 5.29
N LYS A 62 -4.13 -15.18 5.29
CA LYS A 62 -4.82 -15.73 6.45
C LYS A 62 -4.20 -17.05 6.97
N GLU A 63 -3.53 -17.80 6.09
CA GLU A 63 -2.91 -19.09 6.44
C GLU A 63 -1.47 -18.94 6.94
N ILE A 64 -0.83 -17.83 6.62
CA ILE A 64 0.54 -17.54 7.07
C ILE A 64 0.54 -17.19 8.56
N GLY A 65 -0.59 -16.68 9.08
CA GLY A 65 -0.80 -16.35 10.49
C GLY A 65 0.18 -15.27 11.00
N GLY A 66 -0.31 -14.35 11.79
CA GLY A 66 0.51 -13.35 12.46
C GLY A 66 0.18 -11.90 12.09
N LYS A 67 0.25 -11.06 13.11
CA LYS A 67 0.23 -9.61 12.95
C LYS A 67 1.60 -9.15 12.38
N GLY A 68 1.62 -8.10 11.59
CA GLY A 68 2.88 -7.47 11.17
C GLY A 68 3.61 -8.19 10.02
N LEU A 69 2.92 -8.94 9.15
CA LEU A 69 3.57 -9.62 8.00
C LEU A 69 4.35 -8.67 7.07
N PHE A 70 4.00 -7.39 7.07
CA PHE A 70 4.63 -6.36 6.24
C PHE A 70 5.36 -5.30 7.05
N THR A 71 5.40 -5.39 8.38
CA THR A 71 5.93 -4.35 9.26
C THR A 71 6.99 -4.84 10.22
N ARG A 72 6.94 -6.10 10.64
CA ARG A 72 7.77 -6.65 11.70
C ARG A 72 9.28 -6.41 11.49
N GLU A 73 9.82 -6.73 10.32
CA GLU A 73 11.24 -6.55 10.03
C GLU A 73 11.64 -5.07 10.00
N ILE A 74 10.72 -4.18 9.59
CA ILE A 74 10.91 -2.73 9.62
C ILE A 74 10.91 -2.22 11.06
N GLU A 75 9.95 -2.67 11.86
CA GLU A 75 9.81 -2.33 13.29
C GLU A 75 11.05 -2.80 14.08
N GLU A 76 11.56 -4.01 13.81
CA GLU A 76 12.80 -4.53 14.42
C GLU A 76 14.02 -3.68 14.04
N ASP A 77 14.15 -3.25 12.77
CA ASP A 77 15.23 -2.38 12.32
C ASP A 77 15.11 -0.96 12.92
N MET A 78 13.89 -0.48 13.16
CA MET A 78 13.66 0.80 13.84
C MET A 78 14.04 0.73 15.33
N LEU A 79 13.60 -0.30 16.04
CA LEU A 79 13.93 -0.51 17.46
C LEU A 79 15.44 -0.70 17.69
N SER A 80 16.13 -1.33 16.73
CA SER A 80 17.60 -1.50 16.79
C SER A 80 18.40 -0.26 16.36
N GLY A 81 17.73 0.79 15.87
CA GLY A 81 18.39 2.03 15.39
C GLY A 81 19.04 1.93 14.01
N LYS A 82 18.74 0.88 13.24
CA LYS A 82 19.22 0.77 11.86
C LYS A 82 18.49 1.73 10.91
N ILE A 83 17.23 2.07 11.21
CA ILE A 83 16.45 3.11 10.55
C ILE A 83 15.91 4.08 11.59
N ASP A 84 15.60 5.30 11.17
CA ASP A 84 15.16 6.37 12.06
C ASP A 84 13.65 6.55 12.02
N ILE A 85 13.07 6.46 10.83
CA ILE A 85 11.62 6.48 10.60
C ILE A 85 11.26 5.41 9.57
N ALA A 86 9.97 5.00 9.54
CA ALA A 86 9.46 4.07 8.54
C ALA A 86 8.21 4.62 7.87
N VAL A 87 8.05 4.30 6.57
CA VAL A 87 6.94 4.78 5.75
C VAL A 87 6.01 3.61 5.42
N HIS A 88 4.73 3.77 5.76
CA HIS A 88 3.72 2.71 5.62
C HIS A 88 2.46 3.16 4.91
N SER A 89 1.87 2.27 4.13
CA SER A 89 0.45 2.38 3.75
C SER A 89 -0.39 2.06 4.99
N MET A 90 -1.14 3.02 5.49
CA MET A 90 -1.87 2.88 6.76
C MET A 90 -2.88 1.73 6.80
N LYS A 91 -3.47 1.37 5.68
CA LYS A 91 -4.40 0.23 5.59
C LYS A 91 -3.76 -1.12 5.88
N ASP A 92 -2.42 -1.21 5.81
CA ASP A 92 -1.66 -2.43 6.02
C ASP A 92 -1.08 -2.52 7.46
N MET A 93 -1.21 -1.42 8.22
CA MET A 93 -0.73 -1.31 9.59
C MET A 93 -1.66 -2.03 10.60
N PRO A 94 -1.09 -2.73 11.60
CA PRO A 94 -1.86 -3.20 12.74
C PRO A 94 -2.40 -2.00 13.55
N VAL A 95 -3.48 -2.24 14.31
CA VAL A 95 -4.10 -1.20 15.16
C VAL A 95 -3.20 -0.82 16.34
N LEU A 96 -2.44 -1.78 16.86
CA LEU A 96 -1.51 -1.58 17.96
C LEU A 96 -0.08 -1.73 17.45
N GLN A 97 0.72 -0.71 17.71
CA GLN A 97 2.15 -0.70 17.43
C GLN A 97 2.93 -1.40 18.55
N PRO A 98 4.13 -1.91 18.27
CA PRO A 98 5.06 -2.41 19.29
C PRO A 98 5.40 -1.32 20.32
N VAL A 99 5.69 -1.75 21.55
CA VAL A 99 6.16 -0.85 22.61
C VAL A 99 7.45 -0.16 22.16
N GLY A 100 7.52 1.16 22.32
CA GLY A 100 8.65 1.99 21.92
C GLY A 100 8.53 2.57 20.50
N LEU A 101 7.45 2.25 19.77
CA LEU A 101 7.16 2.85 18.46
C LEU A 101 5.85 3.63 18.50
N LEU A 102 5.82 4.73 17.75
CA LEU A 102 4.66 5.61 17.58
C LEU A 102 4.34 5.80 16.10
N LEU A 103 3.04 5.79 15.79
CA LEU A 103 2.49 6.04 14.47
C LEU A 103 1.46 7.16 14.57
N ASP A 104 1.94 8.39 14.72
CA ASP A 104 1.17 9.59 15.02
C ASP A 104 1.31 10.70 13.95
N THR A 105 2.09 10.44 12.92
CA THR A 105 2.36 11.38 11.83
C THR A 105 1.86 10.83 10.51
N TYR A 106 1.08 11.65 9.77
CA TYR A 106 0.46 11.24 8.51
C TYR A 106 0.70 12.29 7.42
N LEU A 107 0.93 11.82 6.20
CA LEU A 107 0.91 12.68 5.03
C LEU A 107 -0.53 13.01 4.60
N PRO A 108 -0.76 14.07 3.81
CA PRO A 108 -2.06 14.35 3.23
C PRO A 108 -2.65 13.12 2.54
N ARG A 109 -3.91 12.84 2.85
CA ARG A 109 -4.58 11.62 2.37
C ARG A 109 -4.92 11.74 0.90
N GLU A 110 -4.56 10.73 0.13
CA GLU A 110 -4.86 10.57 -1.29
C GLU A 110 -6.27 9.95 -1.47
N ASP A 111 -6.75 9.87 -2.74
CA ASP A 111 -8.05 9.32 -3.11
C ASP A 111 -8.32 7.97 -2.44
N VAL A 112 -9.40 7.91 -1.69
CA VAL A 112 -9.77 6.72 -0.89
C VAL A 112 -10.44 5.62 -1.71
N ARG A 113 -10.89 5.92 -2.94
CA ARG A 113 -11.69 5.01 -3.76
C ARG A 113 -10.87 3.82 -4.27
N ASP A 114 -11.61 2.78 -4.63
CA ASP A 114 -11.05 1.70 -5.44
C ASP A 114 -11.17 2.07 -6.93
N ALA A 115 -10.16 1.70 -7.73
CA ALA A 115 -10.19 1.74 -9.17
C ALA A 115 -10.76 0.41 -9.70
N PHE A 116 -11.69 0.46 -10.63
CA PHE A 116 -12.06 -0.68 -11.46
C PHE A 116 -11.08 -0.77 -12.63
N VAL A 117 -10.49 -1.94 -12.83
CA VAL A 117 -9.47 -2.17 -13.87
C VAL A 117 -9.89 -3.36 -14.70
N SER A 118 -10.06 -3.15 -16.00
CA SER A 118 -10.43 -4.17 -16.99
C SER A 118 -9.97 -3.76 -18.39
N HIS A 119 -9.75 -4.72 -19.27
CA HIS A 119 -9.53 -4.44 -20.69
C HIS A 119 -10.84 -4.29 -21.47
N SER A 120 -11.92 -4.97 -21.01
CA SER A 120 -13.14 -5.16 -21.79
C SER A 120 -14.39 -4.50 -21.20
N PHE A 121 -14.37 -4.08 -19.94
CA PHE A 121 -15.55 -3.56 -19.23
C PHE A 121 -15.27 -2.21 -18.61
N GLU A 122 -16.26 -1.34 -18.54
CA GLU A 122 -16.14 0.01 -17.98
C GLU A 122 -16.45 0.08 -16.48
N GLY A 123 -17.26 -0.89 -15.96
CA GLY A 123 -17.65 -0.90 -14.55
C GLY A 123 -18.21 -2.26 -14.09
N ILE A 124 -18.57 -2.33 -12.81
CA ILE A 124 -19.15 -3.54 -12.18
C ILE A 124 -20.51 -3.88 -12.80
N SER A 125 -21.29 -2.87 -13.20
CA SER A 125 -22.61 -3.04 -13.83
C SER A 125 -22.54 -3.76 -15.16
N ASP A 126 -21.44 -3.59 -15.90
CA ASP A 126 -21.30 -4.11 -17.27
C ASP A 126 -20.84 -5.57 -17.29
N LEU A 127 -20.49 -6.13 -16.13
CA LEU A 127 -20.00 -7.50 -16.05
C LEU A 127 -21.11 -8.52 -16.29
N PRO A 128 -20.99 -9.42 -17.29
CA PRO A 128 -21.89 -10.56 -17.46
C PRO A 128 -21.88 -11.49 -16.23
N ALA A 129 -22.97 -12.21 -16.02
CA ALA A 129 -23.03 -13.25 -15.00
C ALA A 129 -21.93 -14.30 -15.23
N GLY A 130 -21.32 -14.80 -14.14
CA GLY A 130 -20.23 -15.77 -14.19
C GLY A 130 -18.85 -15.15 -14.45
N THR A 131 -18.75 -13.81 -14.71
CA THR A 131 -17.45 -13.16 -14.96
C THR A 131 -16.47 -13.39 -13.82
N LEU A 132 -15.22 -13.72 -14.17
CA LEU A 132 -14.13 -13.88 -13.21
C LEU A 132 -13.60 -12.52 -12.76
N VAL A 133 -13.68 -12.24 -11.44
CA VAL A 133 -13.19 -11.02 -10.82
C VAL A 133 -12.01 -11.34 -9.91
N GLY A 134 -10.87 -10.74 -10.21
CA GLY A 134 -9.61 -10.96 -9.47
C GLY A 134 -9.52 -10.11 -8.20
N THR A 135 -9.63 -10.69 -7.02
CA THR A 135 -9.30 -10.00 -5.76
C THR A 135 -9.01 -10.98 -4.63
N SER A 136 -7.97 -10.68 -3.86
CA SER A 136 -7.64 -11.35 -2.57
C SER A 136 -8.09 -10.52 -1.36
N SER A 137 -8.73 -9.37 -1.58
CA SER A 137 -9.27 -8.53 -0.52
C SER A 137 -10.62 -9.05 -0.06
N LEU A 138 -10.70 -9.51 1.20
CA LEU A 138 -11.96 -9.96 1.81
C LEU A 138 -13.02 -8.86 1.81
N ARG A 139 -12.62 -7.60 2.02
CA ARG A 139 -13.49 -6.43 1.96
C ARG A 139 -14.16 -6.29 0.60
N ARG A 140 -13.36 -6.32 -0.48
CA ARG A 140 -13.88 -6.22 -1.87
C ARG A 140 -14.74 -7.41 -2.22
N LYS A 141 -14.25 -8.61 -1.89
CA LYS A 141 -14.97 -9.86 -2.15
C LYS A 141 -16.37 -9.84 -1.50
N ALA A 142 -16.46 -9.53 -0.20
CA ALA A 142 -17.73 -9.52 0.52
C ALA A 142 -18.73 -8.52 -0.07
N GLN A 143 -18.28 -7.29 -0.37
CA GLN A 143 -19.16 -6.27 -0.96
C GLN A 143 -19.59 -6.62 -2.39
N LEU A 144 -18.65 -7.13 -3.19
CA LEU A 144 -18.96 -7.56 -4.55
C LEU A 144 -19.97 -8.71 -4.55
N GLN A 145 -19.75 -9.75 -3.75
CA GLN A 145 -20.65 -10.91 -3.68
C GLN A 145 -22.03 -10.57 -3.10
N ASN A 146 -22.12 -9.56 -2.24
CA ASN A 146 -23.41 -9.07 -1.73
C ASN A 146 -24.22 -8.36 -2.83
N LYS A 147 -23.57 -7.56 -3.70
CA LYS A 147 -24.22 -6.80 -4.78
C LYS A 147 -24.40 -7.64 -6.06
N ARG A 148 -23.44 -8.50 -6.35
CA ARG A 148 -23.34 -9.30 -7.58
C ARG A 148 -22.95 -10.76 -7.24
N PRO A 149 -23.86 -11.53 -6.60
CA PRO A 149 -23.64 -12.93 -6.24
C PRO A 149 -23.45 -13.85 -7.46
N ASP A 150 -23.82 -13.38 -8.64
CA ASP A 150 -23.62 -14.02 -9.92
C ASP A 150 -22.19 -14.01 -10.46
N LEU A 151 -21.28 -13.22 -9.84
CA LEU A 151 -19.89 -13.13 -10.24
C LEU A 151 -18.99 -14.14 -9.51
N THR A 152 -17.95 -14.60 -10.18
CA THR A 152 -16.99 -15.54 -9.61
C THR A 152 -15.72 -14.82 -9.18
N VAL A 153 -15.41 -14.86 -7.87
CA VAL A 153 -14.21 -14.21 -7.32
C VAL A 153 -13.04 -15.20 -7.24
N VAL A 154 -11.92 -14.84 -7.86
CA VAL A 154 -10.69 -15.63 -7.87
C VAL A 154 -9.56 -14.91 -7.10
N GLU A 155 -8.64 -15.70 -6.53
CA GLU A 155 -7.46 -15.16 -5.83
C GLU A 155 -6.56 -14.36 -6.78
N PHE A 156 -6.18 -13.13 -6.35
CA PHE A 156 -5.48 -12.19 -7.20
C PHE A 156 -4.42 -11.41 -6.40
N ARG A 157 -3.38 -12.12 -5.97
CA ARG A 157 -2.27 -11.56 -5.17
C ARG A 157 -1.18 -10.96 -6.04
N GLY A 158 -0.37 -10.13 -5.41
CA GLY A 158 0.77 -9.44 -6.00
C GLY A 158 0.68 -7.92 -5.83
N ASN A 159 1.73 -7.22 -6.22
CA ASN A 159 1.75 -5.77 -6.34
C ASN A 159 0.92 -5.31 -7.55
N VAL A 160 0.88 -4.01 -7.82
CA VAL A 160 0.11 -3.43 -8.95
C VAL A 160 0.53 -4.09 -10.27
N GLN A 161 1.82 -4.12 -10.57
CA GLN A 161 2.37 -4.66 -11.82
C GLN A 161 2.03 -6.14 -12.01
N THR A 162 2.19 -6.95 -10.94
CA THR A 162 1.84 -8.38 -10.97
C THR A 162 0.36 -8.60 -11.27
N ARG A 163 -0.53 -7.76 -10.71
CA ARG A 163 -1.97 -7.88 -10.96
C ARG A 163 -2.35 -7.46 -12.36
N LEU A 164 -1.74 -6.41 -12.91
CA LEU A 164 -1.95 -6.01 -14.29
C LEU A 164 -1.50 -7.12 -15.25
N LYS A 165 -0.33 -7.71 -14.99
CA LYS A 165 0.15 -8.86 -15.78
C LYS A 165 -0.83 -10.04 -15.74
N LYS A 166 -1.41 -10.36 -14.57
CA LYS A 166 -2.44 -11.40 -14.45
C LYS A 166 -3.72 -11.11 -15.24
N LEU A 167 -4.11 -9.83 -15.39
CA LEU A 167 -5.21 -9.45 -16.28
C LEU A 167 -4.85 -9.67 -17.74
N GLU A 168 -3.65 -9.26 -18.17
CA GLU A 168 -3.15 -9.52 -19.51
C GLU A 168 -3.10 -11.02 -19.83
N ASP A 169 -2.72 -11.84 -18.85
CA ASP A 169 -2.67 -13.31 -18.96
C ASP A 169 -4.07 -13.98 -18.88
N GLY A 170 -5.13 -13.20 -18.74
CA GLY A 170 -6.52 -13.71 -18.73
C GLY A 170 -6.92 -14.48 -17.46
N VAL A 171 -6.18 -14.33 -16.35
CA VAL A 171 -6.50 -15.00 -15.06
C VAL A 171 -7.83 -14.50 -14.50
N ALA A 172 -8.20 -13.25 -14.79
CA ALA A 172 -9.48 -12.65 -14.48
C ALA A 172 -9.84 -11.60 -15.55
N SER A 173 -11.12 -11.29 -15.69
CA SER A 173 -11.60 -10.29 -16.65
C SER A 173 -11.49 -8.85 -16.13
N CYS A 174 -11.45 -8.70 -14.80
CA CYS A 174 -11.28 -7.42 -14.12
C CYS A 174 -10.69 -7.60 -12.73
N THR A 175 -10.19 -6.51 -12.17
CA THR A 175 -9.70 -6.43 -10.78
C THR A 175 -9.97 -5.04 -10.19
N PHE A 176 -9.65 -4.89 -8.89
CA PHE A 176 -9.70 -3.62 -8.19
C PHE A 176 -8.32 -3.26 -7.65
N LEU A 177 -7.93 -2.01 -7.85
CA LEU A 177 -6.75 -1.40 -7.24
C LEU A 177 -7.17 -0.19 -6.42
N ALA A 178 -6.33 0.30 -5.52
CA ALA A 178 -6.61 1.55 -4.83
C ALA A 178 -6.20 2.73 -5.74
N MET A 179 -7.07 3.71 -5.94
CA MET A 179 -6.76 4.93 -6.72
C MET A 179 -5.49 5.61 -6.20
N ALA A 180 -5.35 5.73 -4.89
CA ALA A 180 -4.14 6.28 -4.27
C ALA A 180 -2.84 5.58 -4.70
N GLY A 181 -2.88 4.26 -4.94
CA GLY A 181 -1.73 3.53 -5.43
C GLY A 181 -1.43 3.85 -6.89
N LEU A 182 -2.45 3.98 -7.72
CA LEU A 182 -2.32 4.34 -9.13
C LEU A 182 -1.83 5.78 -9.29
N ASN A 183 -2.36 6.72 -8.51
CA ASN A 183 -1.95 8.12 -8.51
C ASN A 183 -0.45 8.25 -8.18
N ARG A 184 0.02 7.58 -7.12
CA ARG A 184 1.43 7.62 -6.69
C ARG A 184 2.40 6.94 -7.67
N LEU A 185 1.91 6.03 -8.49
CA LEU A 185 2.71 5.35 -9.52
C LEU A 185 2.57 5.98 -10.91
N ASP A 186 1.81 7.08 -11.04
CA ASP A 186 1.46 7.69 -12.33
C ASP A 186 0.81 6.70 -13.31
N MET A 187 -0.04 5.82 -12.75
CA MET A 187 -0.72 4.73 -13.48
C MET A 187 -2.23 4.89 -13.52
N THR A 188 -2.75 6.11 -13.42
CA THR A 188 -4.21 6.37 -13.44
C THR A 188 -4.86 5.91 -14.73
N HIS A 189 -4.10 5.88 -15.82
CA HIS A 189 -4.55 5.43 -17.15
C HIS A 189 -5.01 3.97 -17.22
N VAL A 190 -4.61 3.13 -16.23
CA VAL A 190 -5.05 1.72 -16.21
C VAL A 190 -6.44 1.56 -15.59
N ALA A 191 -6.94 2.57 -14.86
CA ALA A 191 -8.28 2.56 -14.29
C ALA A 191 -9.32 2.89 -15.38
N LYS A 192 -10.34 2.06 -15.51
CA LYS A 192 -11.51 2.38 -16.32
C LYS A 192 -12.41 3.40 -15.62
N SER A 193 -12.61 3.20 -14.32
CA SER A 193 -13.39 4.10 -13.49
C SER A 193 -12.92 4.05 -12.04
N ALA A 194 -13.13 5.14 -11.31
CA ALA A 194 -13.05 5.15 -9.86
C ALA A 194 -14.41 4.73 -9.30
N VAL A 195 -14.43 3.66 -8.52
CA VAL A 195 -15.68 3.12 -7.95
C VAL A 195 -16.17 4.06 -6.85
N ALA A 196 -17.44 4.46 -6.90
CA ALA A 196 -18.03 5.32 -5.89
C ALA A 196 -17.96 4.65 -4.50
N VAL A 197 -17.81 5.43 -3.45
CA VAL A 197 -17.70 4.89 -2.08
C VAL A 197 -18.98 4.20 -1.62
N GLU A 198 -20.12 4.62 -2.15
CA GLU A 198 -21.44 4.01 -1.94
C GLU A 198 -21.56 2.63 -2.59
N ASP A 199 -20.76 2.39 -3.64
CA ASP A 199 -20.74 1.12 -4.35
C ASP A 199 -19.73 0.16 -3.75
N MET A 200 -18.58 0.65 -3.29
CA MET A 200 -17.58 -0.14 -2.60
C MET A 200 -16.88 0.69 -1.54
N LEU A 201 -17.23 0.47 -0.28
CA LEU A 201 -16.58 1.11 0.85
C LEU A 201 -15.07 0.82 0.83
N PRO A 202 -14.22 1.85 0.93
CA PRO A 202 -12.77 1.69 0.94
C PRO A 202 -12.28 0.93 2.18
N ALA A 203 -11.04 0.48 2.14
CA ALA A 203 -10.40 -0.02 3.36
C ALA A 203 -10.23 1.12 4.37
N VAL A 204 -10.27 0.78 5.66
CA VAL A 204 -9.92 1.72 6.73
C VAL A 204 -8.54 2.30 6.41
N ALA A 205 -8.42 3.64 6.52
CA ALA A 205 -7.21 4.40 6.22
C ALA A 205 -6.65 4.22 4.79
N GLN A 206 -7.43 3.73 3.82
CA GLN A 206 -6.98 3.69 2.42
C GLN A 206 -6.64 5.10 1.93
N GLY A 207 -5.52 5.24 1.22
CA GLY A 207 -4.98 6.51 0.72
C GLY A 207 -4.04 7.23 1.68
N ALA A 208 -4.05 6.90 2.98
CA ALA A 208 -3.16 7.51 3.96
C ALA A 208 -1.78 6.82 3.98
N ILE A 209 -0.73 7.63 4.09
CA ILE A 209 0.63 7.24 4.43
C ILE A 209 0.87 7.62 5.89
N GLY A 210 1.36 6.67 6.69
CA GLY A 210 1.81 6.90 8.05
C GLY A 210 3.33 6.84 8.15
N ILE A 211 3.87 7.70 9.00
CA ILE A 211 5.27 7.73 9.36
C ILE A 211 5.41 7.21 10.78
N GLU A 212 6.03 6.05 10.89
CA GLU A 212 6.33 5.43 12.18
C GLU A 212 7.71 5.86 12.65
N ARG A 213 7.85 6.07 13.95
CA ARG A 213 9.09 6.53 14.60
C ARG A 213 9.26 5.91 15.98
N ARG A 214 10.47 5.98 16.51
CA ARG A 214 10.69 5.67 17.95
C ARG A 214 9.99 6.71 18.82
N GLU A 215 9.58 6.29 20.01
CA GLU A 215 8.92 7.14 21.01
C GLU A 215 9.83 8.24 21.57
N ASN A 216 11.15 8.05 21.59
CA ASN A 216 12.18 8.93 22.17
C ASN A 216 13.10 9.54 21.11
#